data_8c756e9ebc2d7325ea4d4fc68ac26033
#
_entry.id   8c756e9ebc2d7325ea4d4fc68ac26033
#
_cell.length_a   1.000
_cell.length_b   1.000
_cell.length_c   1.000
_cell.angle_alpha   90.00
_cell.angle_beta   90.00
_cell.angle_gamma   90.00
#
_symmetry.space_group_name_H-M   'P 1'
#
loop_
_entity.id
_entity.type
_entity.pdbx_description
1 polymer ?
#
loop_
_entity_poly.entity_id
_entity_poly.type
_entity_poly.pdbx_seq_one_letter_code
_entity_poly.pdbx_strand_id
1 'polypeptide(L)'
;MHAKALHHVVFSLTLATLAFGQQAAPPQAAQEPAVPAVIEVLADHDSRYKIAGMKEPSITVHAGQPVTLRITAVKAKDRNRDGSIHGFSLLRAKDRSHVAGWDFLLKPGVQTFMLNAPAEPGEYVVVCTVICSPDHDGMHMQFVVLP
;
A
#
# COMPACT_ATOMS: atom_id res chain seq x y z
N MET A 1 56.74 52.39 -54.31
CA MET A 1 57.09 51.66 -53.10
C MET A 1 55.90 51.81 -52.17
N HIS A 2 55.09 50.77 -52.04
CA HIS A 2 53.81 50.84 -51.30
C HIS A 2 53.96 50.07 -49.97
N ALA A 3 53.87 50.79 -48.87
CA ALA A 3 53.84 50.19 -47.52
C ALA A 3 52.40 49.75 -47.19
N LYS A 4 52.18 48.43 -46.89
CA LYS A 4 50.93 47.89 -46.47
C LYS A 4 50.86 47.96 -44.91
N ALA A 5 49.88 48.70 -44.37
CA ALA A 5 49.58 48.78 -43.00
C ALA A 5 48.82 47.50 -42.53
N LEU A 6 49.33 46.83 -41.53
CA LEU A 6 48.74 45.61 -40.93
C LEU A 6 47.86 46.03 -39.75
N HIS A 7 46.54 45.89 -39.91
CA HIS A 7 45.58 46.14 -38.80
C HIS A 7 45.47 44.91 -37.91
N HIS A 8 45.87 45.05 -36.65
CA HIS A 8 45.64 44.05 -35.65
C HIS A 8 44.23 44.23 -35.06
N VAL A 9 43.34 43.27 -35.31
CA VAL A 9 42.05 43.19 -34.67
C VAL A 9 42.23 42.42 -33.34
N VAL A 10 42.07 43.13 -32.24
CA VAL A 10 42.08 42.54 -30.89
C VAL A 10 40.68 42.07 -30.61
N PHE A 11 40.49 40.74 -30.54
CA PHE A 11 39.23 40.13 -30.18
C PHE A 11 39.18 40.00 -28.62
N SER A 12 38.43 40.88 -27.98
CA SER A 12 38.17 40.79 -26.53
C SER A 12 37.12 39.70 -26.26
N LEU A 13 37.57 38.59 -25.63
CA LEU A 13 36.71 37.52 -25.23
C LEU A 13 36.12 37.83 -23.83
N THR A 14 34.87 38.27 -23.78
CA THR A 14 34.15 38.48 -22.53
C THR A 14 33.60 37.16 -22.02
N LEU A 15 34.16 36.68 -20.91
CA LEU A 15 33.73 35.49 -20.22
C LEU A 15 32.45 35.83 -19.40
N ALA A 16 31.27 35.38 -19.86
CA ALA A 16 30.04 35.49 -19.10
C ALA A 16 29.97 34.34 -18.09
N THR A 17 30.13 34.64 -16.80
CA THR A 17 29.92 33.71 -15.72
C THR A 17 28.42 33.52 -15.48
N LEU A 18 27.87 32.36 -15.89
CA LEU A 18 26.51 31.92 -15.52
C LEU A 18 26.51 31.52 -14.06
N ALA A 19 25.98 32.37 -13.19
CA ALA A 19 25.68 32.01 -11.80
C ALA A 19 24.43 31.08 -11.80
N PHE A 20 24.62 29.77 -11.63
CA PHE A 20 23.53 28.84 -11.32
C PHE A 20 23.04 29.14 -9.91
N GLY A 21 21.92 29.88 -9.81
CA GLY A 21 21.19 30.03 -8.55
C GLY A 21 20.69 28.66 -8.09
N GLN A 22 21.25 28.13 -7.00
CA GLN A 22 20.68 26.98 -6.29
C GLN A 22 19.34 27.41 -5.72
N GLN A 23 18.26 27.00 -6.37
CA GLN A 23 16.91 27.11 -5.84
C GLN A 23 16.80 26.13 -4.68
N ALA A 24 16.79 26.63 -3.44
CA ALA A 24 16.52 25.82 -2.25
C ALA A 24 15.14 25.15 -2.42
N ALA A 25 15.12 23.83 -2.31
CA ALA A 25 13.86 23.08 -2.29
C ALA A 25 12.97 23.62 -1.16
N PRO A 26 11.64 23.78 -1.38
CA PRO A 26 10.74 24.20 -0.32
C PRO A 26 10.84 23.23 0.86
N PRO A 27 10.77 23.72 2.11
CA PRO A 27 10.79 22.86 3.27
C PRO A 27 9.64 21.85 3.15
N GLN A 28 9.97 20.56 3.15
CA GLN A 28 8.98 19.50 3.26
C GLN A 28 8.27 19.72 4.61
N ALA A 29 6.98 20.06 4.55
CA ALA A 29 6.14 20.11 5.74
C ALA A 29 6.32 18.75 6.47
N ALA A 30 6.73 18.82 7.73
CA ALA A 30 6.82 17.64 8.56
C ALA A 30 5.42 17.01 8.60
N GLN A 31 5.27 15.84 7.97
CA GLN A 31 4.02 15.08 8.02
C GLN A 31 3.82 14.72 9.50
N GLU A 32 2.73 15.21 10.08
CA GLU A 32 2.27 14.76 11.39
C GLU A 32 2.24 13.22 11.38
N PRO A 33 2.68 12.57 12.48
CA PRO A 33 2.63 11.10 12.55
C PRO A 33 1.18 10.65 12.33
N ALA A 34 0.94 9.97 11.21
CA ALA A 34 -0.38 9.47 10.88
C ALA A 34 -0.86 8.53 11.98
N VAL A 35 -2.01 8.84 12.59
CA VAL A 35 -2.64 7.97 13.60
C VAL A 35 -2.95 6.63 12.91
N PRO A 36 -2.53 5.48 13.48
CA PRO A 36 -2.84 4.19 12.91
C PRO A 36 -4.34 3.98 12.76
N ALA A 37 -4.80 3.59 11.57
CA ALA A 37 -6.18 3.16 11.40
C ALA A 37 -6.37 1.82 12.13
N VAL A 38 -7.34 1.73 13.03
CA VAL A 38 -7.73 0.47 13.67
C VAL A 38 -8.89 -0.13 12.87
N ILE A 39 -8.67 -1.33 12.31
CA ILE A 39 -9.64 -2.04 11.47
C ILE A 39 -9.98 -3.36 12.16
N GLU A 40 -11.26 -3.54 12.50
CA GLU A 40 -11.75 -4.77 13.09
C GLU A 40 -12.51 -5.60 12.06
N VAL A 41 -12.07 -6.84 11.86
CA VAL A 41 -12.66 -7.79 10.92
C VAL A 41 -13.06 -9.06 11.64
N LEU A 42 -14.24 -9.56 11.35
CA LEU A 42 -14.67 -10.90 11.71
C LEU A 42 -14.53 -11.83 10.49
N ALA A 43 -13.67 -12.83 10.58
CA ALA A 43 -13.63 -13.97 9.67
C ALA A 43 -14.54 -15.06 10.24
N ASP A 44 -15.78 -15.13 9.77
CA ASP A 44 -16.85 -15.83 10.46
C ASP A 44 -17.02 -17.30 9.99
N HIS A 45 -17.77 -18.05 10.76
CA HIS A 45 -18.07 -19.48 10.54
C HIS A 45 -18.84 -19.76 9.23
N ASP A 46 -19.50 -18.75 8.66
CA ASP A 46 -20.19 -18.82 7.37
C ASP A 46 -19.28 -18.59 6.15
N SER A 47 -17.95 -18.57 6.38
CA SER A 47 -16.94 -18.29 5.36
C SER A 47 -17.17 -16.92 4.69
N ARG A 48 -17.34 -15.89 5.50
CA ARG A 48 -17.42 -14.49 5.08
C ARG A 48 -16.59 -13.59 5.99
N TYR A 49 -16.01 -12.55 5.41
CA TYR A 49 -15.48 -11.43 6.19
C TYR A 49 -16.63 -10.48 6.51
N LYS A 50 -16.62 -9.95 7.73
CA LYS A 50 -17.62 -9.00 8.20
C LYS A 50 -16.94 -7.84 8.92
N ILE A 51 -17.48 -6.64 8.76
CA ILE A 51 -17.11 -5.45 9.52
C ILE A 51 -18.41 -4.92 10.15
N ALA A 52 -18.35 -4.59 11.44
CA ALA A 52 -19.52 -4.14 12.17
C ALA A 52 -20.17 -2.93 11.50
N GLY A 53 -21.49 -2.97 11.32
CA GLY A 53 -22.27 -1.91 10.68
C GLY A 53 -22.22 -1.88 9.15
N MET A 54 -21.48 -2.79 8.49
CA MET A 54 -21.40 -2.85 7.03
C MET A 54 -22.13 -4.07 6.48
N LYS A 55 -23.07 -3.86 5.54
CA LYS A 55 -23.73 -4.95 4.80
C LYS A 55 -22.77 -5.58 3.80
N GLU A 56 -21.99 -4.75 3.12
CA GLU A 56 -20.93 -5.14 2.20
C GLU A 56 -19.61 -4.63 2.79
N PRO A 57 -18.80 -5.52 3.43
CA PRO A 57 -17.61 -5.09 4.11
C PRO A 57 -16.56 -4.61 3.12
N SER A 58 -15.98 -3.45 3.40
CA SER A 58 -14.91 -2.84 2.63
C SER A 58 -13.94 -2.12 3.57
N ILE A 59 -12.67 -2.17 3.27
CA ILE A 59 -11.63 -1.43 3.97
C ILE A 59 -11.15 -0.29 3.06
N THR A 60 -11.06 0.92 3.60
CA THR A 60 -10.49 2.08 2.89
C THR A 60 -9.40 2.70 3.77
N VAL A 61 -8.21 2.87 3.19
CA VAL A 61 -7.03 3.45 3.85
C VAL A 61 -6.26 4.35 2.88
N HIS A 62 -5.33 5.17 3.38
CA HIS A 62 -4.40 5.90 2.53
C HIS A 62 -3.12 5.11 2.26
N ALA A 63 -2.47 5.41 1.13
CA ALA A 63 -1.21 4.79 0.74
C ALA A 63 -0.14 4.93 1.83
N GLY A 64 0.48 3.82 2.23
CA GLY A 64 1.50 3.78 3.27
C GLY A 64 1.02 4.06 4.70
N GLN A 65 -0.28 4.29 4.91
CA GLN A 65 -0.85 4.58 6.24
C GLN A 65 -0.56 3.43 7.21
N PRO A 66 -0.11 3.71 8.45
CA PRO A 66 -0.06 2.69 9.50
C PRO A 66 -1.44 2.12 9.79
N VAL A 67 -1.54 0.79 9.86
CA VAL A 67 -2.78 0.06 10.08
C VAL A 67 -2.60 -0.93 11.23
N THR A 68 -3.52 -0.92 12.17
CA THR A 68 -3.70 -1.98 13.15
C THR A 68 -4.90 -2.84 12.72
N LEU A 69 -4.62 -3.99 12.13
CA LEU A 69 -5.65 -4.94 11.67
C LEU A 69 -5.91 -5.96 12.78
N ARG A 70 -7.10 -5.94 13.35
CA ARG A 70 -7.55 -6.87 14.37
C ARG A 70 -8.58 -7.82 13.80
N ILE A 71 -8.23 -9.10 13.68
CA ILE A 71 -9.10 -10.12 13.09
C ILE A 71 -9.56 -11.10 14.16
N THR A 72 -10.87 -11.24 14.31
CA THR A 72 -11.48 -12.33 15.06
C THR A 72 -11.82 -13.44 14.08
N ALA A 73 -11.20 -14.62 14.23
CA ALA A 73 -11.47 -15.77 13.39
C ALA A 73 -12.30 -16.81 14.13
N VAL A 74 -13.44 -17.17 13.56
CA VAL A 74 -14.36 -18.19 14.05
C VAL A 74 -14.34 -19.38 13.12
N LYS A 75 -14.16 -20.58 13.68
CA LYS A 75 -14.06 -21.82 12.90
C LYS A 75 -15.31 -22.06 12.05
N ALA A 76 -15.10 -22.26 10.75
CA ALA A 76 -16.08 -22.83 9.83
C ALA A 76 -16.12 -24.38 9.96
N LYS A 77 -16.32 -25.13 8.87
CA LYS A 77 -16.39 -26.60 8.91
C LYS A 77 -15.01 -27.22 9.09
N ASP A 78 -14.04 -26.73 8.36
CA ASP A 78 -12.73 -27.36 8.19
C ASP A 78 -11.62 -26.55 8.88
N ARG A 79 -10.48 -27.19 9.06
CA ARG A 79 -9.23 -26.54 9.49
C ARG A 79 -8.05 -27.26 8.86
N ASN A 80 -6.97 -26.53 8.63
CA ASN A 80 -5.73 -27.11 8.15
C ASN A 80 -4.96 -27.83 9.26
N ARG A 81 -3.96 -28.61 8.84
CA ARG A 81 -3.10 -29.37 9.77
C ARG A 81 -2.30 -28.45 10.70
N ASP A 82 -1.96 -27.24 10.25
CA ASP A 82 -1.28 -26.21 11.05
C ASP A 82 -2.19 -25.49 12.05
N GLY A 83 -3.49 -25.84 12.07
CA GLY A 83 -4.50 -25.25 12.92
C GLY A 83 -5.14 -23.98 12.36
N SER A 84 -4.76 -23.53 11.17
CA SER A 84 -5.44 -22.42 10.50
C SER A 84 -6.85 -22.81 10.08
N ILE A 85 -7.76 -21.85 10.21
CA ILE A 85 -9.19 -22.02 9.92
C ILE A 85 -9.67 -21.08 8.80
N HIS A 86 -8.95 -20.00 8.57
CA HIS A 86 -9.13 -19.05 7.47
C HIS A 86 -7.78 -18.52 7.02
N GLY A 87 -7.74 -17.93 5.83
CA GLY A 87 -6.66 -17.07 5.38
C GLY A 87 -7.13 -15.60 5.36
N PHE A 88 -6.21 -14.67 5.22
CA PHE A 88 -6.46 -13.27 4.90
C PHE A 88 -5.29 -12.81 4.03
N SER A 89 -5.50 -12.84 2.73
CA SER A 89 -4.48 -12.47 1.77
C SER A 89 -4.93 -11.30 0.93
N LEU A 90 -4.11 -10.26 0.83
CA LEU A 90 -4.40 -9.08 0.03
C LEU A 90 -3.83 -9.24 -1.38
N LEU A 91 -4.68 -9.12 -2.38
CA LEU A 91 -4.32 -9.20 -3.79
C LEU A 91 -4.63 -7.89 -4.49
N ARG A 92 -3.81 -7.49 -5.47
CA ARG A 92 -4.17 -6.42 -6.40
C ARG A 92 -5.38 -6.85 -7.22
N ALA A 93 -6.40 -5.98 -7.34
CA ALA A 93 -7.61 -6.33 -8.10
C ALA A 93 -7.33 -6.58 -9.59
N LYS A 94 -6.39 -5.81 -10.18
CA LYS A 94 -6.09 -5.81 -11.62
C LYS A 94 -5.49 -7.12 -12.17
N ASP A 95 -4.63 -7.78 -11.38
CA ASP A 95 -3.83 -8.91 -11.85
C ASP A 95 -3.77 -10.07 -10.85
N ARG A 96 -4.43 -9.93 -9.70
CA ARG A 96 -4.50 -10.93 -8.63
C ARG A 96 -3.13 -11.23 -8.00
N SER A 97 -2.12 -10.39 -8.21
CA SER A 97 -0.82 -10.55 -7.56
C SER A 97 -0.91 -10.26 -6.06
N HIS A 98 -0.19 -11.05 -5.28
CA HIS A 98 -0.12 -10.89 -3.82
C HIS A 98 0.60 -9.60 -3.42
N VAL A 99 0.13 -8.96 -2.35
CA VAL A 99 0.81 -7.84 -1.71
C VAL A 99 1.72 -8.38 -0.61
N ALA A 100 3.02 -8.14 -0.73
CA ALA A 100 4.00 -8.64 0.23
C ALA A 100 3.68 -8.17 1.66
N GLY A 101 3.76 -9.09 2.62
CA GLY A 101 3.46 -8.81 4.03
C GLY A 101 1.98 -8.79 4.41
N TRP A 102 1.07 -9.09 3.45
CA TRP A 102 -0.36 -9.12 3.68
C TRP A 102 -0.97 -10.51 3.48
N ASP A 103 -0.23 -11.56 3.83
CA ASP A 103 -0.69 -12.94 3.80
C ASP A 103 -0.68 -13.54 5.21
N PHE A 104 -1.85 -13.80 5.77
CA PHE A 104 -2.01 -14.31 7.13
C PHE A 104 -2.80 -15.60 7.15
N LEU A 105 -2.30 -16.59 7.88
CA LEU A 105 -3.03 -17.80 8.25
C LEU A 105 -3.69 -17.58 9.62
N LEU A 106 -5.02 -17.56 9.63
CA LEU A 106 -5.79 -17.23 10.82
C LEU A 106 -6.13 -18.50 11.63
N LYS A 107 -5.74 -18.49 12.91
CA LYS A 107 -6.15 -19.48 13.91
C LYS A 107 -7.39 -18.99 14.65
N PRO A 108 -8.12 -19.89 15.34
CA PRO A 108 -9.29 -19.47 16.13
C PRO A 108 -8.95 -18.38 17.16
N GLY A 109 -9.82 -17.39 17.31
CA GLY A 109 -9.68 -16.30 18.26
C GLY A 109 -9.24 -14.99 17.62
N VAL A 110 -8.75 -14.05 18.44
CA VAL A 110 -8.36 -12.71 18.03
C VAL A 110 -6.87 -12.67 17.72
N GLN A 111 -6.52 -12.13 16.57
CA GLN A 111 -5.14 -11.85 16.14
C GLN A 111 -5.01 -10.39 15.72
N THR A 112 -3.89 -9.78 16.08
CA THR A 112 -3.62 -8.37 15.77
C THR A 112 -2.34 -8.27 14.96
N PHE A 113 -2.42 -7.54 13.85
CA PHE A 113 -1.30 -7.28 12.93
C PHE A 113 -1.09 -5.78 12.83
N MET A 114 0.15 -5.34 13.01
CA MET A 114 0.56 -3.95 12.79
C MET A 114 1.29 -3.88 11.45
N LEU A 115 0.75 -3.12 10.52
CA LEU A 115 1.14 -3.10 9.11
C LEU A 115 1.18 -1.67 8.59
N ASN A 116 1.76 -1.49 7.42
CA ASN A 116 1.49 -0.31 6.59
C ASN A 116 0.58 -0.71 5.43
N ALA A 117 -0.38 0.14 5.08
CA ALA A 117 -1.15 -0.01 3.86
C ALA A 117 -0.23 -0.10 2.64
N PRO A 118 -0.63 -0.74 1.54
CA PRO A 118 0.14 -0.71 0.31
C PRO A 118 0.51 0.72 -0.08
N ALA A 119 1.72 0.92 -0.58
CA ALA A 119 2.19 2.23 -1.03
C ALA A 119 1.56 2.67 -2.37
N GLU A 120 1.06 1.73 -3.17
CA GLU A 120 0.42 1.99 -4.46
C GLU A 120 -1.08 2.20 -4.27
N PRO A 121 -1.64 3.40 -4.57
CA PRO A 121 -3.08 3.62 -4.57
C PRO A 121 -3.78 2.73 -5.59
N GLY A 122 -5.00 2.27 -5.25
CA GLY A 122 -5.78 1.44 -6.17
C GLY A 122 -6.75 0.52 -5.47
N GLU A 123 -7.33 -0.38 -6.26
CA GLU A 123 -8.26 -1.40 -5.78
C GLU A 123 -7.54 -2.72 -5.52
N TYR A 124 -7.90 -3.31 -4.41
CA TYR A 124 -7.40 -4.59 -3.94
C TYR A 124 -8.58 -5.46 -3.48
N VAL A 125 -8.32 -6.73 -3.31
CA VAL A 125 -9.29 -7.67 -2.76
C VAL A 125 -8.62 -8.54 -1.70
N VAL A 126 -9.27 -8.67 -0.56
CA VAL A 126 -8.93 -9.65 0.46
C VAL A 126 -9.59 -10.97 0.08
N VAL A 127 -8.85 -12.06 0.15
CA VAL A 127 -9.35 -13.41 -0.13
C VAL A 127 -8.94 -14.38 0.97
N CYS A 128 -9.75 -15.43 1.16
CA CYS A 128 -9.36 -16.56 2.00
C CYS A 128 -8.53 -17.54 1.15
N THR A 129 -7.30 -17.80 1.58
CA THR A 129 -6.36 -18.75 0.93
C THR A 129 -6.33 -20.12 1.61
N VAL A 130 -7.19 -20.33 2.60
CA VAL A 130 -7.34 -21.58 3.34
C VAL A 130 -8.66 -22.22 2.97
N ILE A 131 -8.67 -23.50 2.60
CA ILE A 131 -9.90 -24.27 2.40
C ILE A 131 -10.59 -24.45 3.76
N CYS A 132 -11.47 -23.52 4.11
CA CYS A 132 -12.20 -23.48 5.38
C CYS A 132 -13.60 -24.10 5.29
N SER A 133 -14.14 -24.19 4.08
CA SER A 133 -15.44 -24.81 3.76
C SER A 133 -15.58 -24.99 2.24
N PRO A 134 -16.61 -25.69 1.75
CA PRO A 134 -16.92 -25.73 0.30
C PRO A 134 -17.18 -24.33 -0.30
N ASP A 135 -17.61 -23.37 0.52
CA ASP A 135 -17.99 -22.02 0.07
C ASP A 135 -16.85 -20.99 0.23
N HIS A 136 -15.60 -21.44 0.53
CA HIS A 136 -14.47 -20.53 0.83
C HIS A 136 -14.12 -19.60 -0.33
N ASP A 137 -14.34 -19.98 -1.58
CA ASP A 137 -14.09 -19.15 -2.77
C ASP A 137 -14.92 -17.85 -2.75
N GLY A 138 -16.08 -17.88 -2.08
CA GLY A 138 -16.92 -16.70 -1.84
C GLY A 138 -16.45 -15.82 -0.68
N MET A 139 -15.40 -16.23 0.06
CA MET A 139 -14.87 -15.46 1.17
C MET A 139 -13.88 -14.40 0.69
N HIS A 140 -14.43 -13.26 0.31
CA HIS A 140 -13.64 -12.11 -0.14
C HIS A 140 -14.21 -10.80 0.39
N MET A 141 -13.40 -9.73 0.34
CA MET A 141 -13.77 -8.39 0.79
C MET A 141 -13.00 -7.34 -0.02
N GLN A 142 -13.65 -6.22 -0.36
CA GLN A 142 -13.00 -5.11 -1.04
C GLN A 142 -12.00 -4.39 -0.13
N PHE A 143 -10.89 -3.93 -0.70
CA PHE A 143 -9.90 -3.11 -0.03
C PHE A 143 -9.44 -2.01 -0.98
N VAL A 144 -9.54 -0.76 -0.56
CA VAL A 144 -9.23 0.42 -1.38
C VAL A 144 -8.11 1.21 -0.73
N VAL A 145 -7.09 1.54 -1.51
CA VAL A 145 -5.98 2.41 -1.09
C VAL A 145 -6.14 3.75 -1.82
N LEU A 146 -6.37 4.80 -1.05
CA LEU A 146 -6.43 6.18 -1.52
C LEU A 146 -5.02 6.77 -1.61
N PRO A 147 -4.82 7.79 -2.47
CA PRO A 147 -3.57 8.57 -2.52
C PRO A 147 -3.20 9.21 -1.19
#